data_b5dc9ae897fa9e31e65bfac36daa3fa4
#
_entry.id   b5dc9ae897fa9e31e65bfac36daa3fa4
#
_cell.length_a   1.000
_cell.length_b   1.000
_cell.length_c   1.000
_cell.angle_alpha   90.00
_cell.angle_beta   90.00
_cell.angle_gamma   90.00
#
_symmetry.space_group_name_H-M   'P 1'
#
loop_
_entity.id
_entity.type
_entity.pdbx_description
1 polymer ?
#
loop_
_entity_poly.entity_id
_entity_poly.type
_entity_poly.pdbx_seq_one_letter_code
_entity_poly.pdbx_strand_id
1 'polypeptide(L)'
;LGKPISICMFDIDLFKLYNDTYGHPAGDKVIAAVAGAVDSRLQRVTDFFARYGGEEFVALILGDDSRQAFDHMKRIRQQIEELRMPHRATKTGWVTVSIGGVTISPKSGDDYNSYLMMADAMLYDAKRYGRNMVVWSNGKNEQWREK
;
A
#
# COMPACT_ATOMS: atom_id res chain seq x y z
N LEU A 1 16.76 4.41 16.78
CA LEU A 1 17.42 3.15 17.09
C LEU A 1 16.54 2.33 18.01
N GLY A 2 16.31 1.08 17.67
CA GLY A 2 15.43 0.21 18.42
C GLY A 2 13.94 0.44 18.17
N LYS A 3 13.57 1.45 17.39
CA LYS A 3 12.18 1.68 17.03
C LYS A 3 11.83 0.86 15.80
N PRO A 4 10.59 0.36 15.73
CA PRO A 4 10.17 -0.35 14.54
C PRO A 4 10.07 0.57 13.33
N ILE A 5 10.27 -0.01 12.16
CA ILE A 5 10.04 0.67 10.89
C ILE A 5 9.10 -0.21 10.07
N SER A 6 8.12 0.41 9.43
CA SER A 6 7.22 -0.29 8.52
C SER A 6 7.45 0.20 7.10
N ILE A 7 7.51 -0.75 6.19
CA ILE A 7 7.66 -0.50 4.76
C ILE A 7 6.44 -1.06 4.07
N CYS A 8 5.78 -0.24 3.25
CA CYS A 8 4.55 -0.61 2.57
C CYS A 8 4.68 -0.36 1.09
N MET A 9 4.16 -1.29 0.30
CA MET A 9 4.04 -1.15 -1.15
C MET A 9 2.55 -1.11 -1.49
N PHE A 10 2.16 -0.15 -2.32
CA PHE A 10 0.78 0.04 -2.78
C PHE A 10 0.74 -0.15 -4.29
N ASP A 11 -0.33 -0.74 -4.77
CA ASP A 11 -0.59 -0.86 -6.21
C ASP A 11 -2.06 -0.60 -6.46
N ILE A 12 -2.36 0.28 -7.42
CA ILE A 12 -3.74 0.54 -7.83
C ILE A 12 -4.23 -0.68 -8.60
N ASP A 13 -5.29 -1.30 -8.11
CA ASP A 13 -5.80 -2.56 -8.64
C ASP A 13 -6.27 -2.40 -10.09
N LEU A 14 -5.80 -3.30 -10.96
CA LEU A 14 -6.22 -3.38 -12.37
C LEU A 14 -6.09 -2.03 -13.09
N PHE A 15 -4.98 -1.32 -12.82
CA PHE A 15 -4.79 0.02 -13.34
C PHE A 15 -4.58 0.04 -14.86
N LYS A 16 -3.88 -0.96 -15.41
CA LYS A 16 -3.73 -1.06 -16.86
C LYS A 16 -5.10 -1.16 -17.53
N LEU A 17 -5.98 -1.98 -16.97
CA LEU A 17 -7.33 -2.13 -17.46
C LEU A 17 -8.12 -0.82 -17.32
N TYR A 18 -7.89 -0.07 -16.25
CA TYR A 18 -8.48 1.25 -16.08
C TYR A 18 -8.09 2.18 -17.25
N ASN A 19 -6.80 2.26 -17.55
CA ASN A 19 -6.30 3.09 -18.64
C ASN A 19 -6.85 2.63 -19.98
N ASP A 20 -6.94 1.32 -20.21
CA ASP A 20 -7.50 0.77 -21.44
C ASP A 20 -9.00 1.15 -21.59
N THR A 21 -9.70 1.30 -20.47
CA THR A 21 -11.13 1.58 -20.44
C THR A 21 -11.44 3.07 -20.51
N TYR A 22 -10.69 3.88 -19.74
CA TYR A 22 -11.00 5.30 -19.53
C TYR A 22 -9.97 6.25 -20.15
N GLY A 23 -8.80 5.73 -20.56
CA GLY A 23 -7.72 6.53 -21.14
C GLY A 23 -6.71 7.02 -20.11
N HIS A 24 -5.50 7.32 -20.58
CA HIS A 24 -4.40 7.75 -19.73
C HIS A 24 -4.66 9.06 -18.96
N PRO A 25 -5.32 10.08 -19.54
CA PRO A 25 -5.62 11.29 -18.76
C PRO A 25 -6.49 11.01 -17.54
N ALA A 26 -7.47 10.11 -17.65
CA ALA A 26 -8.30 9.70 -16.52
C ALA A 26 -7.45 8.91 -15.50
N GLY A 27 -6.55 8.07 -16.00
CA GLY A 27 -5.62 7.32 -15.14
C GLY A 27 -4.72 8.24 -14.32
N ASP A 28 -4.21 9.31 -14.92
CA ASP A 28 -3.40 10.29 -14.22
C ASP A 28 -4.17 10.95 -13.07
N LYS A 29 -5.46 11.23 -13.29
CA LYS A 29 -6.32 11.79 -12.24
C LYS A 29 -6.52 10.80 -11.09
N VAL A 30 -6.66 9.51 -11.41
CA VAL A 30 -6.77 8.46 -10.39
C VAL A 30 -5.49 8.39 -9.57
N ILE A 31 -4.35 8.38 -10.21
CA ILE A 31 -3.05 8.37 -9.51
C ILE A 31 -2.96 9.56 -8.56
N ALA A 32 -3.32 10.76 -9.03
CA ALA A 32 -3.28 11.97 -8.20
C ALA A 32 -4.24 11.87 -7.01
N ALA A 33 -5.43 11.33 -7.23
CA ALA A 33 -6.44 11.18 -6.17
C ALA A 33 -5.97 10.17 -5.11
N VAL A 34 -5.42 9.04 -5.54
CA VAL A 34 -4.87 8.03 -4.64
C VAL A 34 -3.71 8.61 -3.84
N ALA A 35 -2.77 9.27 -4.52
CA ALA A 35 -1.62 9.88 -3.86
C ALA A 35 -2.07 10.92 -2.82
N GLY A 36 -3.06 11.74 -3.15
CA GLY A 36 -3.60 12.73 -2.22
C GLY A 36 -4.25 12.09 -0.99
N ALA A 37 -4.97 10.99 -1.18
CA ALA A 37 -5.60 10.29 -0.07
C ALA A 37 -4.55 9.69 0.87
N VAL A 38 -3.49 9.09 0.33
CA VAL A 38 -2.40 8.53 1.15
C VAL A 38 -1.68 9.67 1.87
N ASP A 39 -1.31 10.72 1.15
CA ASP A 39 -0.56 11.84 1.70
C ASP A 39 -1.31 12.51 2.85
N SER A 40 -2.63 12.64 2.74
CA SER A 40 -3.45 13.23 3.79
C SER A 40 -3.41 12.45 5.10
N ARG A 41 -3.05 11.18 5.05
CA ARG A 41 -2.98 10.29 6.22
C ARG A 41 -1.56 10.08 6.73
N LEU A 42 -0.54 10.47 5.97
CA LEU A 42 0.86 10.33 6.35
C LEU A 42 1.46 11.71 6.59
N GLN A 43 1.05 12.33 7.70
CA GLN A 43 1.38 13.73 8.00
C GLN A 43 2.50 13.90 9.04
N ARG A 44 2.97 12.81 9.65
CA ARG A 44 4.07 12.91 10.61
C ARG A 44 5.38 13.21 9.90
N VAL A 45 6.25 13.95 10.56
CA VAL A 45 7.58 14.30 10.03
C VAL A 45 8.38 13.04 9.66
N THR A 46 8.15 11.95 10.39
CA THR A 46 8.84 10.68 10.18
C THR A 46 8.19 9.79 9.12
N ASP A 47 7.03 10.18 8.60
CA ASP A 47 6.36 9.43 7.55
C ASP A 47 6.95 9.82 6.19
N PHE A 48 7.12 8.84 5.33
CA PHE A 48 7.61 9.06 3.97
C PHE A 48 6.69 8.36 2.99
N PHE A 49 6.39 9.04 1.90
CA PHE A 49 5.54 8.49 0.86
C PHE A 49 6.02 8.98 -0.50
N ALA A 50 6.15 8.07 -1.46
CA ALA A 50 6.59 8.41 -2.79
C ALA A 50 5.96 7.49 -3.82
N ARG A 51 5.79 7.98 -5.02
CA ARG A 51 5.42 7.16 -6.17
C ARG A 51 6.66 6.36 -6.56
N TYR A 52 6.52 5.03 -6.56
CA TYR A 52 7.63 4.15 -6.85
C TYR A 52 7.81 3.98 -8.37
N GLY A 53 6.71 3.91 -9.10
CA GLY A 53 6.71 3.82 -10.57
C GLY A 53 5.31 3.46 -11.04
N GLY A 54 4.89 3.97 -12.22
CA GLY A 54 3.58 3.67 -12.78
C GLY A 54 2.44 3.91 -11.78
N GLU A 55 1.76 2.84 -11.38
CA GLU A 55 0.67 2.86 -10.41
C GLU A 55 1.11 2.39 -9.03
N GLU A 56 2.41 2.28 -8.79
CA GLU A 56 2.96 1.77 -7.52
C GLU A 56 3.49 2.89 -6.65
N PHE A 57 3.29 2.75 -5.34
CA PHE A 57 3.75 3.70 -4.33
C PHE A 57 4.44 2.95 -3.20
N VAL A 58 5.33 3.65 -2.51
CA VAL A 58 6.01 3.12 -1.33
C VAL A 58 5.82 4.10 -0.17
N ALA A 59 5.60 3.56 1.03
CA ALA A 59 5.53 4.36 2.24
C ALA A 59 6.44 3.77 3.31
N LEU A 60 7.02 4.66 4.10
CA LEU A 60 7.83 4.30 5.27
C LEU A 60 7.20 4.97 6.49
N ILE A 61 6.99 4.20 7.54
CA ILE A 61 6.40 4.67 8.78
C ILE A 61 7.32 4.26 9.92
N LEU A 62 7.76 5.23 10.72
CA LEU A 62 8.65 4.99 11.85
C LEU A 62 7.88 5.02 13.15
N GLY A 63 8.19 4.07 14.03
CA GLY A 63 7.70 4.08 15.39
C GLY A 63 6.43 3.29 15.68
N ASP A 64 5.64 2.98 14.66
CA ASP A 64 4.44 2.17 14.83
C ASP A 64 4.81 0.68 14.96
N ASP A 65 4.11 -0.04 15.84
CA ASP A 65 4.21 -1.50 15.83
C ASP A 65 3.42 -2.08 14.65
N SER A 66 3.51 -3.39 14.46
CA SER A 66 2.85 -4.07 13.33
C SER A 66 1.35 -3.81 13.29
N ARG A 67 0.68 -3.85 14.44
CA ARG A 67 -0.78 -3.67 14.50
C ARG A 67 -1.16 -2.24 14.16
N GLN A 68 -0.43 -1.27 14.69
CA GLN A 68 -0.69 0.14 14.42
C GLN A 68 -0.50 0.47 12.95
N ALA A 69 0.59 -0.03 12.35
CA ALA A 69 0.88 0.20 10.94
C ALA A 69 -0.16 -0.48 10.05
N PHE A 70 -0.50 -1.72 10.35
CA PHE A 70 -1.52 -2.46 9.62
C PHE A 70 -2.88 -1.73 9.65
N ASP A 71 -3.31 -1.32 10.84
CA ASP A 71 -4.58 -0.61 10.99
C ASP A 71 -4.58 0.73 10.26
N HIS A 72 -3.44 1.43 10.27
CA HIS A 72 -3.29 2.69 9.56
C HIS A 72 -3.44 2.48 8.04
N MET A 73 -2.77 1.47 7.50
CA MET A 73 -2.87 1.16 6.07
C MET A 73 -4.28 0.68 5.69
N LYS A 74 -4.93 -0.04 6.57
CA LYS A 74 -6.32 -0.48 6.35
C LYS A 74 -7.26 0.73 6.21
N ARG A 75 -7.09 1.75 7.05
CA ARG A 75 -7.89 2.97 6.95
C ARG A 75 -7.62 3.72 5.65
N ILE A 76 -6.37 3.77 5.23
CA ILE A 76 -5.99 4.40 3.94
C ILE A 76 -6.67 3.66 2.78
N ARG A 77 -6.59 2.33 2.77
CA ARG A 77 -7.23 1.54 1.73
C ARG A 77 -8.74 1.80 1.69
N GLN A 78 -9.38 1.80 2.86
CA GLN A 78 -10.82 2.07 2.97
C GLN A 78 -11.16 3.46 2.46
N GLN A 79 -10.37 4.47 2.80
CA GLN A 79 -10.59 5.83 2.35
C GLN A 79 -10.51 5.94 0.82
N ILE A 80 -9.56 5.24 0.20
CA ILE A 80 -9.44 5.24 -1.26
C ILE A 80 -10.69 4.61 -1.89
N GLU A 81 -11.14 3.48 -1.36
CA GLU A 81 -12.36 2.84 -1.85
C GLU A 81 -13.57 3.75 -1.69
N GLU A 82 -13.66 4.48 -0.60
CA GLU A 82 -14.75 5.40 -0.30
C GLU A 82 -14.77 6.66 -1.17
N LEU A 83 -13.69 6.93 -1.90
CA LEU A 83 -13.70 7.99 -2.91
C LEU A 83 -14.67 7.65 -4.06
N ARG A 84 -15.03 6.38 -4.20
CA ARG A 84 -16.01 5.90 -5.18
C ARG A 84 -15.68 6.35 -6.60
N MET A 85 -14.41 6.29 -6.95
CA MET A 85 -13.99 6.55 -8.32
C MET A 85 -14.39 5.35 -9.17
N PRO A 86 -15.23 5.55 -10.20
CA PRO A 86 -15.76 4.41 -10.98
C PRO A 86 -14.65 3.65 -11.70
N HIS A 87 -14.74 2.32 -11.66
CA HIS A 87 -13.90 1.43 -12.43
C HIS A 87 -14.74 0.21 -12.82
N ARG A 88 -15.42 0.30 -13.96
CA ARG A 88 -16.43 -0.69 -14.37
C ARG A 88 -15.88 -2.08 -14.63
N ALA A 89 -14.55 -2.24 -14.71
CA ALA A 89 -13.93 -3.52 -14.96
C ALA A 89 -13.58 -4.28 -13.69
N THR A 90 -13.84 -3.72 -12.49
CA THR A 90 -13.57 -4.39 -11.21
C THR A 90 -14.86 -4.96 -10.62
N LYS A 91 -14.69 -5.91 -9.69
CA LYS A 91 -15.85 -6.53 -9.00
C LYS A 91 -16.63 -5.53 -8.17
N THR A 92 -15.94 -4.59 -7.52
CA THR A 92 -16.59 -3.58 -6.69
C THR A 92 -17.19 -2.45 -7.51
N GLY A 93 -16.71 -2.25 -8.73
CA GLY A 93 -17.08 -1.12 -9.56
C GLY A 93 -16.33 0.16 -9.24
N TRP A 94 -15.37 0.11 -8.32
CA TRP A 94 -14.61 1.26 -7.84
C TRP A 94 -13.12 1.05 -7.98
N VAL A 95 -12.37 2.16 -8.03
CA VAL A 95 -10.92 2.11 -7.91
C VAL A 95 -10.56 1.69 -6.49
N THR A 96 -9.71 0.68 -6.36
CA THR A 96 -9.21 0.17 -5.09
C THR A 96 -7.70 0.00 -5.17
N VAL A 97 -7.07 -0.23 -4.02
CA VAL A 97 -5.64 -0.51 -3.95
C VAL A 97 -5.40 -1.79 -3.17
N SER A 98 -4.33 -2.49 -3.53
CA SER A 98 -3.77 -3.57 -2.73
C SER A 98 -2.54 -3.04 -2.04
N ILE A 99 -2.34 -3.42 -0.79
CA ILE A 99 -1.24 -2.93 0.04
C ILE A 99 -0.55 -4.12 0.69
N GLY A 100 0.77 -4.15 0.57
CA GLY A 100 1.59 -5.12 1.28
C GLY A 100 2.60 -4.41 2.15
N GLY A 101 2.81 -4.90 3.36
CA GLY A 101 3.75 -4.26 4.25
C GLY A 101 4.41 -5.19 5.25
N VAL A 102 5.46 -4.69 5.85
CA VAL A 102 6.22 -5.39 6.87
C VAL A 102 6.65 -4.39 7.95
N THR A 103 6.55 -4.81 9.20
CA THR A 103 7.10 -4.07 10.33
C THR A 103 8.27 -4.85 10.89
N ILE A 104 9.41 -4.18 11.01
CA ILE A 104 10.65 -4.80 11.46
C ILE A 104 11.34 -3.91 12.48
N SER A 105 12.24 -4.51 13.25
CA SER A 105 13.16 -3.77 14.11
C SER A 105 14.53 -3.85 13.45
N PRO A 106 14.99 -2.78 12.78
CA PRO A 106 16.23 -2.82 12.01
C PRO A 106 17.43 -3.05 12.92
N LYS A 107 18.39 -3.79 12.41
CA LYS A 107 19.67 -4.07 13.08
C LYS A 107 20.81 -3.57 12.20
N SER A 108 21.93 -3.28 12.83
CA SER A 108 23.16 -2.92 12.12
C SER A 108 23.52 -4.02 11.13
N GLY A 109 23.83 -3.65 9.90
CA GLY A 109 24.20 -4.59 8.85
C GLY A 109 23.04 -5.16 8.06
N ASP A 110 21.80 -4.78 8.41
CA ASP A 110 20.62 -5.24 7.67
C ASP A 110 20.61 -4.64 6.26
N ASP A 111 20.10 -5.43 5.32
CA ASP A 111 19.92 -5.02 3.93
C ASP A 111 18.50 -4.51 3.72
N TYR A 112 18.37 -3.22 3.44
CA TYR A 112 17.04 -2.61 3.21
C TYR A 112 16.33 -3.17 1.98
N ASN A 113 17.07 -3.68 1.00
CA ASN A 113 16.45 -4.33 -0.15
C ASN A 113 15.67 -5.57 0.26
N SER A 114 16.13 -6.30 1.27
CA SER A 114 15.40 -7.47 1.77
C SER A 114 14.06 -7.07 2.37
N TYR A 115 13.99 -5.89 2.99
CA TYR A 115 12.74 -5.37 3.56
C TYR A 115 11.74 -4.98 2.47
N LEU A 116 12.23 -4.35 1.39
CA LEU A 116 11.40 -4.04 0.25
C LEU A 116 10.85 -5.30 -0.40
N MET A 117 11.68 -6.34 -0.49
CA MET A 117 11.26 -7.63 -1.04
C MET A 117 10.17 -8.27 -0.17
N MET A 118 10.26 -8.14 1.15
CA MET A 118 9.23 -8.64 2.06
C MET A 118 7.90 -7.92 1.85
N ALA A 119 7.95 -6.58 1.74
CA ALA A 119 6.75 -5.79 1.49
C ALA A 119 6.14 -6.14 0.13
N ASP A 120 6.97 -6.31 -0.87
CA ASP A 120 6.52 -6.70 -2.22
C ASP A 120 5.87 -8.09 -2.20
N ALA A 121 6.41 -9.03 -1.44
CA ALA A 121 5.81 -10.36 -1.28
C ALA A 121 4.42 -10.27 -0.64
N MET A 122 4.24 -9.37 0.32
CA MET A 122 2.92 -9.15 0.95
C MET A 122 1.96 -8.51 -0.05
N LEU A 123 2.43 -7.59 -0.88
CA LEU A 123 1.62 -7.03 -1.94
C LEU A 123 1.18 -8.08 -2.94
N TYR A 124 2.10 -8.97 -3.32
CA TYR A 124 1.78 -10.09 -4.20
C TYR A 124 0.68 -10.96 -3.59
N ASP A 125 0.78 -11.25 -2.29
CA ASP A 125 -0.24 -12.03 -1.59
C ASP A 125 -1.58 -11.30 -1.57
N ALA A 126 -1.60 -9.97 -1.38
CA ALA A 126 -2.83 -9.19 -1.42
C ALA A 126 -3.52 -9.34 -2.78
N LYS A 127 -2.75 -9.28 -3.86
CA LYS A 127 -3.28 -9.46 -5.21
C LYS A 127 -3.81 -10.88 -5.42
N ARG A 128 -3.09 -11.87 -4.90
CA ARG A 128 -3.45 -13.28 -5.02
C ARG A 128 -4.72 -13.61 -4.23
N TYR A 129 -4.91 -12.99 -3.08
CA TYR A 129 -6.07 -13.23 -2.22
C TYR A 129 -7.33 -12.48 -2.67
N GLY A 130 -7.26 -11.70 -3.73
CA GLY A 130 -8.44 -11.07 -4.31
C GLY A 130 -8.37 -9.55 -4.44
N ARG A 131 -7.24 -8.95 -4.15
CA ARG A 131 -7.02 -7.50 -4.24
C ARG A 131 -7.85 -6.73 -3.21
N ASN A 132 -7.77 -5.42 -3.25
CA ASN A 132 -8.52 -4.53 -2.36
C ASN A 132 -8.37 -4.95 -0.90
N MET A 133 -7.13 -5.12 -0.46
CA MET A 133 -6.83 -5.54 0.91
C MET A 133 -5.41 -5.20 1.30
N VAL A 134 -5.17 -5.22 2.59
CA VAL A 134 -3.84 -5.09 3.18
C VAL A 134 -3.38 -6.46 3.65
N VAL A 135 -2.15 -6.83 3.32
CA VAL A 135 -1.47 -8.02 3.84
C VAL A 135 -0.20 -7.56 4.53
N TRP A 136 0.07 -8.09 5.70
CA TRP A 136 1.14 -7.62 6.57
C TRP A 136 1.96 -8.75 7.14
N SER A 137 3.22 -8.46 7.43
CA SER A 137 4.14 -9.40 8.07
C SER A 137 4.92 -8.69 9.18
N ASN A 138 5.32 -9.43 10.20
CA ASN A 138 6.23 -8.91 11.23
C ASN A 138 7.71 -9.14 10.88
N GLY A 139 7.99 -9.58 9.65
CA GLY A 139 9.35 -9.84 9.20
C GLY A 139 9.93 -11.17 9.67
N LYS A 140 9.17 -11.94 10.42
CA LYS A 140 9.59 -13.26 10.94
C LYS A 140 8.69 -14.35 10.36
N ASN A 141 7.78 -14.85 11.17
CA ASN A 141 6.92 -15.96 10.76
C ASN A 141 5.42 -15.66 10.91
N GLU A 142 5.08 -14.44 11.25
CA GLU A 142 3.68 -14.05 11.36
C GLU A 142 3.25 -13.20 10.16
N GLN A 143 2.07 -13.49 9.68
CA GLN A 143 1.48 -12.79 8.55
C GLN A 143 -0.03 -12.71 8.78
N TRP A 144 -0.64 -11.61 8.45
CA TRP A 144 -2.09 -11.45 8.55
C TRP A 144 -2.61 -10.53 7.46
N ARG A 145 -3.90 -10.60 7.23
CA ARG A 145 -4.54 -9.85 6.15
C ARG A 145 -5.93 -9.40 6.56
N GLU A 146 -6.42 -8.40 5.84
CA GLU A 146 -7.83 -8.04 5.91
C GLU A 146 -8.69 -9.17 5.36
N LYS A 147 -9.88 -9.28 5.90
CA LYS A 147 -10.85 -10.27 5.41
C LYS A 147 -11.89 -9.61 4.53
#